data_a8d15ad47c249a9989a0843d75ea561f
#
_entry.id   a8d15ad47c249a9989a0843d75ea561f
#
_cell.length_a   1.000
_cell.length_b   1.000
_cell.length_c   1.000
_cell.angle_alpha   90.00
_cell.angle_beta   90.00
_cell.angle_gamma   90.00
#
_symmetry.space_group_name_H-M   'P 1'
#
loop_
_entity.id
_entity.type
_entity.pdbx_description
1 polymer ?
#
loop_
_entity_poly.entity_id
_entity_poly.type
_entity_poly.pdbx_seq_one_letter_code
_entity_poly.pdbx_strand_id
1 'polypeptide(L)'
;MVEESEALAGSAEQFLSSALLLLPTAIEKARSALRFAGRWKSIATKLELVAPALNDLAGHPCFSRHALCRELLQSVAATLAEAVELADSCGDPSVGKLRMQSDLDALAGKLDLNLRDCGLLVKTGVLGEAALPAASAVRPGEAESVREMLARLQFGHDEAKHRALDGLLEAMREDEKGVTAVIGRSNVAALIQLLTAASPMVREKAATAICSLVESGNWDTLLVSEGTIPPLIRLLESGSFVAREKAVLSVQKLSTSAVTSRSIAGHGGIPPLIDLCQVGDSISQSAAAAALKNLSAVPEARQTLVDEGIVRVMINVLDYGVVLGSKEQAAECLLQLTSGTEKFRQLIVSEGGIRSLLAYLDGPLPPEPAIAAVKNLVGSVSMESLISLGLLPRLTNVLKTGSLMAQQTAAAAVCKISGSPEIKKLVGESGCLPSLINMLEAKSNSSREIAAQAIASLIACPRNGNEIKKEDKCVPNLVQLLDPSPQNTAKKHAVACLMALSSSKKCRKVMISYGAIGYLKKLSEADVAASKKLLERLESGRLKRFLFH
;
A
#
# COMPACT_ATOMS: atom_id res chain seq x y z
N MET A 1 -24.41 -21.32 -40.86
CA MET A 1 -23.91 -19.99 -41.28
C MET A 1 -22.61 -19.54 -40.58
N VAL A 2 -22.11 -20.28 -39.56
CA VAL A 2 -20.80 -20.02 -38.92
C VAL A 2 -19.71 -20.86 -39.61
N GLU A 3 -19.99 -22.04 -40.10
CA GLU A 3 -19.02 -22.90 -40.79
C GLU A 3 -18.64 -22.46 -42.23
N GLU A 4 -19.45 -21.64 -42.89
CA GLU A 4 -19.10 -21.10 -44.22
C GLU A 4 -18.19 -19.85 -44.19
N SER A 5 -18.01 -19.19 -43.03
CA SER A 5 -17.09 -18.06 -42.89
C SER A 5 -15.64 -18.49 -42.63
N GLU A 6 -15.39 -19.71 -42.15
CA GLU A 6 -14.03 -20.25 -41.93
C GLU A 6 -13.37 -20.81 -43.19
N ALA A 7 -14.14 -21.12 -44.22
CA ALA A 7 -13.64 -21.69 -45.49
C ALA A 7 -12.88 -20.67 -46.37
N LEU A 8 -12.90 -19.37 -46.06
CA LEU A 8 -12.18 -18.31 -46.80
C LEU A 8 -10.88 -17.87 -46.14
N ALA A 9 -10.54 -18.38 -44.94
CA ALA A 9 -9.28 -18.10 -44.24
C ALA A 9 -8.28 -19.23 -44.58
N GLY A 10 -7.19 -18.91 -45.30
CA GLY A 10 -6.13 -19.87 -45.63
C GLY A 10 -5.56 -20.60 -44.41
N SER A 11 -5.11 -21.82 -44.56
CA SER A 11 -4.49 -22.58 -43.47
C SER A 11 -3.08 -22.06 -43.15
N ALA A 12 -2.57 -22.33 -41.94
CA ALA A 12 -1.19 -21.98 -41.54
C ALA A 12 -0.17 -22.57 -42.54
N GLU A 13 -0.42 -23.76 -43.05
CA GLU A 13 0.41 -24.44 -44.06
C GLU A 13 0.40 -23.69 -45.40
N GLN A 14 -0.76 -23.14 -45.81
CA GLN A 14 -0.88 -22.35 -47.02
C GLN A 14 -0.09 -21.03 -46.89
N PHE A 15 -0.18 -20.34 -45.77
CA PHE A 15 0.60 -19.11 -45.53
C PHE A 15 2.09 -19.40 -45.41
N LEU A 16 2.49 -20.50 -44.78
CA LEU A 16 3.89 -20.95 -44.72
C LEU A 16 4.43 -21.20 -46.14
N SER A 17 3.70 -21.94 -46.95
CA SER A 17 4.06 -22.23 -48.36
C SER A 17 4.17 -20.94 -49.18
N SER A 18 3.21 -20.04 -49.02
CA SER A 18 3.23 -18.72 -49.69
C SER A 18 4.44 -17.87 -49.26
N ALA A 19 4.74 -17.83 -47.96
CA ALA A 19 5.90 -17.09 -47.45
C ALA A 19 7.24 -17.66 -47.96
N LEU A 20 7.39 -18.98 -47.95
CA LEU A 20 8.58 -19.66 -48.47
C LEU A 20 8.76 -19.48 -49.98
N LEU A 21 7.66 -19.34 -50.73
CA LEU A 21 7.69 -19.10 -52.16
C LEU A 21 8.04 -17.64 -52.54
N LEU A 22 7.56 -16.68 -51.74
CA LEU A 22 7.85 -15.24 -51.93
C LEU A 22 9.25 -14.86 -51.49
N LEU A 23 9.81 -15.53 -50.49
CA LEU A 23 11.06 -15.14 -49.83
C LEU A 23 12.27 -15.07 -50.77
N PRO A 24 12.55 -16.04 -51.69
CA PRO A 24 13.67 -15.92 -52.61
C PRO A 24 13.54 -14.70 -53.52
N THR A 25 12.36 -14.42 -54.04
CA THR A 25 12.07 -13.27 -54.89
C THR A 25 12.28 -11.95 -54.14
N ALA A 26 11.83 -11.88 -52.89
CA ALA A 26 12.03 -10.71 -52.04
C ALA A 26 13.52 -10.44 -51.75
N ILE A 27 14.31 -11.47 -51.48
CA ILE A 27 15.76 -11.37 -51.25
C ILE A 27 16.47 -10.92 -52.52
N GLU A 28 16.17 -11.51 -53.68
CA GLU A 28 16.77 -11.16 -54.96
C GLU A 28 16.51 -9.68 -55.31
N LYS A 29 15.24 -9.24 -55.22
CA LYS A 29 14.86 -7.85 -55.48
C LYS A 29 15.47 -6.86 -54.47
N ALA A 30 15.53 -7.22 -53.19
CA ALA A 30 16.17 -6.40 -52.19
C ALA A 30 17.68 -6.20 -52.44
N ARG A 31 18.34 -7.26 -52.93
CA ARG A 31 19.78 -7.21 -53.29
C ARG A 31 20.07 -6.44 -54.57
N SER A 32 19.13 -6.49 -55.55
CA SER A 32 19.28 -5.79 -56.83
C SER A 32 18.85 -4.34 -56.81
N ALA A 33 18.26 -3.85 -55.75
CA ALA A 33 17.77 -2.48 -55.62
C ALA A 33 18.90 -1.45 -55.55
N LEU A 34 19.00 -0.59 -56.58
CA LEU A 34 20.06 0.42 -56.70
C LEU A 34 19.79 1.68 -55.88
N ARG A 35 18.53 2.09 -55.77
CA ARG A 35 18.13 3.25 -54.92
C ARG A 35 17.98 2.80 -53.46
N PHE A 36 18.43 3.61 -52.51
CA PHE A 36 18.42 3.32 -51.09
C PHE A 36 19.20 2.06 -50.70
N ALA A 37 20.27 1.74 -51.39
CA ALA A 37 21.06 0.51 -51.27
C ALA A 37 21.41 0.14 -49.81
N GLY A 38 21.71 1.11 -48.93
CA GLY A 38 22.02 0.88 -47.52
C GLY A 38 20.81 0.30 -46.72
N ARG A 39 19.58 0.82 -46.97
CA ARG A 39 18.36 0.32 -46.35
C ARG A 39 17.99 -1.07 -46.87
N TRP A 40 18.05 -1.25 -48.20
CA TRP A 40 17.81 -2.54 -48.81
C TRP A 40 18.78 -3.63 -48.38
N LYS A 41 20.05 -3.27 -48.13
CA LYS A 41 21.04 -4.20 -47.58
C LYS A 41 20.63 -4.66 -46.19
N SER A 42 20.15 -3.75 -45.34
CA SER A 42 19.64 -4.09 -43.98
C SER A 42 18.38 -4.98 -44.07
N ILE A 43 17.46 -4.64 -44.99
CA ILE A 43 16.23 -5.46 -45.22
C ILE A 43 16.62 -6.84 -45.76
N ALA A 44 17.53 -6.97 -46.69
CA ALA A 44 17.99 -8.25 -47.22
C ALA A 44 18.59 -9.15 -46.11
N THR A 45 19.40 -8.59 -45.23
CA THR A 45 19.94 -9.33 -44.08
C THR A 45 18.81 -9.88 -43.17
N LYS A 46 17.74 -9.11 -42.94
CA LYS A 46 16.58 -9.56 -42.17
C LYS A 46 15.77 -10.62 -42.91
N LEU A 47 15.57 -10.46 -44.22
CA LEU A 47 14.89 -11.46 -45.07
C LEU A 47 15.60 -12.83 -45.01
N GLU A 48 16.94 -12.85 -45.00
CA GLU A 48 17.72 -14.09 -44.88
C GLU A 48 17.48 -14.85 -43.57
N LEU A 49 17.08 -14.17 -42.50
CA LEU A 49 16.75 -14.77 -41.20
C LEU A 49 15.32 -15.34 -41.17
N VAL A 50 14.46 -15.01 -42.12
CA VAL A 50 13.05 -15.46 -42.13
C VAL A 50 12.96 -16.98 -42.37
N ALA A 51 13.73 -17.55 -43.33
CA ALA A 51 13.66 -18.98 -43.60
C ALA A 51 14.02 -19.86 -42.39
N PRO A 52 15.13 -19.63 -41.67
CA PRO A 52 15.41 -20.37 -40.43
C PRO A 52 14.27 -20.24 -39.40
N ALA A 53 13.77 -19.03 -39.17
CA ALA A 53 12.70 -18.81 -38.21
C ALA A 53 11.38 -19.53 -38.57
N LEU A 54 11.03 -19.57 -39.85
CA LEU A 54 9.85 -20.32 -40.34
C LEU A 54 10.04 -21.83 -40.23
N ASN A 55 11.25 -22.35 -40.49
CA ASN A 55 11.55 -23.76 -40.34
C ASN A 55 11.51 -24.18 -38.87
N ASP A 56 12.04 -23.40 -37.96
CA ASP A 56 11.96 -23.65 -36.51
C ASP A 56 10.49 -23.70 -36.06
N LEU A 57 9.64 -22.77 -36.53
CA LEU A 57 8.21 -22.75 -36.24
C LEU A 57 7.49 -23.98 -36.80
N ALA A 58 7.77 -24.34 -38.05
CA ALA A 58 7.16 -25.49 -38.73
C ALA A 58 7.57 -26.85 -38.14
N GLY A 59 8.71 -26.92 -37.44
CA GLY A 59 9.19 -28.10 -36.74
C GLY A 59 8.34 -28.50 -35.51
N HIS A 60 7.42 -27.66 -35.06
CA HIS A 60 6.55 -27.94 -33.91
C HIS A 60 5.31 -28.75 -34.32
N PRO A 61 4.95 -29.82 -33.58
CA PRO A 61 3.85 -30.76 -33.98
C PRO A 61 2.48 -30.09 -34.14
N CYS A 62 2.21 -29.01 -33.41
CA CYS A 62 0.91 -28.35 -33.37
C CYS A 62 0.85 -27.02 -34.14
N PHE A 63 1.90 -26.67 -34.92
CA PHE A 63 1.96 -25.35 -35.56
C PHE A 63 0.78 -25.09 -36.51
N SER A 64 0.32 -26.11 -37.25
CA SER A 64 -0.74 -25.96 -38.25
C SER A 64 -2.13 -25.77 -37.65
N ARG A 65 -2.34 -26.20 -36.40
CA ARG A 65 -3.62 -26.10 -35.68
C ARG A 65 -3.74 -24.84 -34.82
N HIS A 66 -2.63 -24.16 -34.59
CA HIS A 66 -2.62 -23.02 -33.66
C HIS A 66 -2.99 -21.72 -34.38
N ALA A 67 -4.03 -21.03 -33.90
CA ALA A 67 -4.52 -19.78 -34.49
C ALA A 67 -3.41 -18.71 -34.57
N LEU A 68 -2.54 -18.62 -33.55
CA LEU A 68 -1.42 -17.68 -33.51
C LEU A 68 -0.39 -17.93 -34.61
N CYS A 69 -0.08 -19.19 -34.92
CA CYS A 69 0.81 -19.51 -36.01
C CYS A 69 0.22 -19.09 -37.35
N ARG A 70 -1.08 -19.30 -37.56
CA ARG A 70 -1.78 -18.88 -38.76
C ARG A 70 -1.72 -17.37 -38.94
N GLU A 71 -2.03 -16.59 -37.89
CA GLU A 71 -1.98 -15.12 -37.93
C GLU A 71 -0.56 -14.61 -38.21
N LEU A 72 0.45 -15.17 -37.52
CA LEU A 72 1.84 -14.81 -37.72
C LEU A 72 2.31 -15.13 -39.16
N LEU A 73 2.04 -16.31 -39.65
CA LEU A 73 2.40 -16.74 -41.02
C LEU A 73 1.71 -15.88 -42.07
N GLN A 74 0.45 -15.49 -41.84
CA GLN A 74 -0.24 -14.50 -42.67
C GLN A 74 0.44 -13.15 -42.67
N SER A 75 0.86 -12.64 -41.50
CA SER A 75 1.59 -11.40 -41.36
C SER A 75 2.95 -11.46 -42.08
N VAL A 76 3.69 -12.57 -41.92
CA VAL A 76 4.96 -12.79 -42.63
C VAL A 76 4.76 -12.78 -44.14
N ALA A 77 3.78 -13.53 -44.65
CA ALA A 77 3.50 -13.57 -46.08
C ALA A 77 3.11 -12.20 -46.64
N ALA A 78 2.28 -11.43 -45.94
CA ALA A 78 1.92 -10.07 -46.32
C ALA A 78 3.16 -9.12 -46.31
N THR A 79 4.03 -9.22 -45.29
CA THR A 79 5.25 -8.44 -45.23
C THR A 79 6.23 -8.76 -46.35
N LEU A 80 6.34 -10.03 -46.74
CA LEU A 80 7.16 -10.44 -47.90
C LEU A 80 6.58 -9.95 -49.22
N ALA A 81 5.27 -9.96 -49.42
CA ALA A 81 4.59 -9.41 -50.57
C ALA A 81 4.87 -7.86 -50.67
N GLU A 82 4.71 -7.16 -49.56
CA GLU A 82 5.03 -5.71 -49.47
C GLU A 82 6.50 -5.44 -49.81
N ALA A 83 7.42 -6.29 -49.36
CA ALA A 83 8.85 -6.15 -49.70
C ALA A 83 9.10 -6.25 -51.20
N VAL A 84 8.40 -7.17 -51.92
CA VAL A 84 8.46 -7.34 -53.36
C VAL A 84 7.89 -6.10 -54.08
N GLU A 85 6.73 -5.61 -53.67
CA GLU A 85 6.07 -4.43 -54.23
C GLU A 85 6.91 -3.15 -54.05
N LEU A 86 7.46 -2.95 -52.85
CA LEU A 86 8.34 -1.78 -52.59
C LEU A 86 9.64 -1.85 -53.40
N ALA A 87 10.19 -3.04 -53.62
CA ALA A 87 11.37 -3.21 -54.46
C ALA A 87 11.08 -2.85 -55.93
N ASP A 88 9.93 -3.25 -56.44
CA ASP A 88 9.49 -2.92 -57.82
C ASP A 88 9.23 -1.43 -57.97
N SER A 89 8.59 -0.79 -57.01
CA SER A 89 8.29 0.64 -57.04
C SER A 89 9.51 1.54 -56.70
N CYS A 90 10.58 0.97 -56.18
CA CYS A 90 11.78 1.71 -55.78
C CYS A 90 12.47 2.40 -56.98
N GLY A 91 12.34 1.88 -58.20
CA GLY A 91 12.87 2.47 -59.43
C GLY A 91 12.05 3.63 -59.99
N ASP A 92 10.79 3.77 -59.58
CA ASP A 92 9.87 4.78 -60.13
C ASP A 92 10.23 6.22 -59.64
N PRO A 93 10.50 7.16 -60.58
CA PRO A 93 10.78 8.54 -60.21
C PRO A 93 9.59 9.29 -59.59
N SER A 94 8.37 8.84 -59.83
CA SER A 94 7.13 9.46 -59.32
C SER A 94 6.97 9.28 -57.81
N VAL A 95 7.62 8.28 -57.21
CA VAL A 95 7.57 8.01 -55.75
C VAL A 95 8.57 8.95 -55.05
N GLY A 96 8.04 9.84 -54.23
CA GLY A 96 8.82 10.81 -53.47
C GLY A 96 9.87 10.17 -52.56
N LYS A 97 11.09 10.72 -52.53
CA LYS A 97 12.24 10.16 -51.79
C LYS A 97 11.94 9.95 -50.30
N LEU A 98 11.28 10.90 -49.65
CA LEU A 98 10.95 10.82 -48.21
C LEU A 98 9.91 9.76 -47.93
N ARG A 99 8.90 9.61 -48.81
CA ARG A 99 7.89 8.56 -48.68
C ARG A 99 8.52 7.19 -48.78
N MET A 100 9.33 6.94 -49.82
CA MET A 100 10.03 5.66 -49.97
C MET A 100 10.95 5.36 -48.77
N GLN A 101 11.61 6.35 -48.20
CA GLN A 101 12.43 6.16 -47.00
C GLN A 101 11.56 5.70 -45.80
N SER A 102 10.42 6.33 -45.59
CA SER A 102 9.48 5.98 -44.54
C SER A 102 8.91 4.56 -44.72
N ASP A 103 8.55 4.20 -45.94
CA ASP A 103 8.00 2.89 -46.27
C ASP A 103 9.04 1.78 -46.06
N LEU A 104 10.31 2.02 -46.43
CA LEU A 104 11.40 1.06 -46.17
C LEU A 104 11.73 0.91 -44.68
N ASP A 105 11.68 2.01 -43.91
CA ASP A 105 11.89 1.97 -42.47
C ASP A 105 10.73 1.22 -41.79
N ALA A 106 9.48 1.39 -42.25
CA ALA A 106 8.32 0.66 -41.80
C ALA A 106 8.42 -0.84 -42.12
N LEU A 107 8.82 -1.20 -43.34
CA LEU A 107 9.06 -2.58 -43.76
C LEU A 107 10.12 -3.27 -42.87
N ALA A 108 11.25 -2.56 -42.64
CA ALA A 108 12.30 -3.07 -41.78
C ALA A 108 11.79 -3.35 -40.34
N GLY A 109 10.92 -2.47 -39.80
CA GLY A 109 10.28 -2.65 -38.52
C GLY A 109 9.31 -3.84 -38.48
N LYS A 110 8.52 -4.05 -39.54
CA LYS A 110 7.62 -5.22 -39.67
C LYS A 110 8.41 -6.54 -39.70
N LEU A 111 9.54 -6.58 -40.42
CA LEU A 111 10.40 -7.76 -40.46
C LEU A 111 11.02 -8.07 -39.09
N ASP A 112 11.49 -7.05 -38.33
CA ASP A 112 12.00 -7.24 -36.98
C ASP A 112 10.92 -7.80 -36.05
N LEU A 113 9.70 -7.28 -36.16
CA LEU A 113 8.55 -7.76 -35.39
C LEU A 113 8.25 -9.23 -35.70
N ASN A 114 8.11 -9.58 -36.99
CA ASN A 114 7.83 -10.94 -37.43
C ASN A 114 8.89 -11.95 -36.97
N LEU A 115 10.19 -11.61 -37.10
CA LEU A 115 11.30 -12.45 -36.65
C LEU A 115 11.30 -12.66 -35.15
N ARG A 116 11.05 -11.60 -34.39
CA ARG A 116 10.93 -11.67 -32.95
C ARG A 116 9.76 -12.55 -32.53
N ASP A 117 8.61 -12.40 -33.18
CA ASP A 117 7.39 -13.12 -32.84
C ASP A 117 7.49 -14.62 -33.18
N CYS A 118 8.17 -14.98 -34.30
CA CYS A 118 8.54 -16.38 -34.57
C CYS A 118 9.39 -16.97 -33.44
N GLY A 119 10.43 -16.26 -33.01
CA GLY A 119 11.31 -16.72 -31.92
C GLY A 119 10.60 -16.84 -30.56
N LEU A 120 9.63 -15.98 -30.28
CA LEU A 120 8.83 -16.03 -29.05
C LEU A 120 7.87 -17.21 -29.06
N LEU A 121 7.16 -17.47 -30.15
CA LEU A 121 6.25 -18.62 -30.26
C LEU A 121 6.98 -19.95 -30.02
N VAL A 122 8.20 -20.09 -30.54
CA VAL A 122 9.03 -21.28 -30.33
C VAL A 122 9.47 -21.38 -28.86
N LYS A 123 9.92 -20.26 -28.26
CA LYS A 123 10.50 -20.25 -26.89
C LYS A 123 9.47 -20.35 -25.77
N THR A 124 8.26 -19.86 -25.98
CA THR A 124 7.22 -19.83 -24.93
C THR A 124 6.59 -21.18 -24.65
N GLY A 125 6.86 -22.21 -25.51
CA GLY A 125 6.28 -23.53 -25.36
C GLY A 125 4.76 -23.58 -25.64
N VAL A 126 4.18 -22.51 -26.15
CA VAL A 126 2.74 -22.43 -26.52
C VAL A 126 2.38 -23.47 -27.58
N LEU A 127 3.34 -23.87 -28.42
CA LEU A 127 3.18 -24.87 -29.47
C LEU A 127 3.44 -26.32 -29.00
N GLY A 128 3.88 -26.54 -27.75
CA GLY A 128 4.09 -27.87 -27.20
C GLY A 128 2.81 -28.42 -26.60
N GLU A 129 2.60 -29.76 -26.68
CA GLU A 129 1.63 -30.43 -25.82
C GLU A 129 2.05 -30.24 -24.37
N ALA A 130 1.47 -29.25 -23.66
CA ALA A 130 1.67 -29.08 -22.25
C ALA A 130 1.06 -30.29 -21.53
N ALA A 131 1.90 -31.16 -21.00
CA ALA A 131 1.50 -32.12 -20.00
C ALA A 131 0.87 -31.36 -18.84
N LEU A 132 -0.43 -31.45 -18.67
CA LEU A 132 -1.18 -30.84 -17.57
C LEU A 132 -0.68 -31.38 -16.26
N PRO A 133 -0.28 -30.56 -15.27
CA PRO A 133 -0.27 -31.01 -13.90
C PRO A 133 -1.72 -31.31 -13.49
N ALA A 134 -1.98 -32.51 -13.04
CA ALA A 134 -3.30 -33.10 -12.73
C ALA A 134 -3.96 -32.49 -11.48
N ALA A 135 -4.04 -31.17 -11.35
CA ALA A 135 -4.63 -30.50 -10.19
C ALA A 135 -5.16 -29.09 -10.44
N SER A 136 -5.78 -28.78 -11.57
CA SER A 136 -6.52 -27.52 -11.68
C SER A 136 -7.99 -27.77 -12.06
N ALA A 137 -8.88 -27.15 -11.28
CA ALA A 137 -10.34 -27.23 -11.40
C ALA A 137 -10.91 -26.43 -12.61
N VAL A 138 -10.08 -26.02 -13.54
CA VAL A 138 -10.45 -25.24 -14.74
C VAL A 138 -10.87 -26.20 -15.85
N ARG A 139 -11.97 -25.90 -16.51
CA ARG A 139 -12.41 -26.68 -17.68
C ARG A 139 -11.34 -26.62 -18.77
N PRO A 140 -10.98 -27.75 -19.42
CA PRO A 140 -9.84 -27.82 -20.36
C PRO A 140 -9.85 -26.75 -21.46
N GLY A 141 -11.01 -26.40 -22.01
CA GLY A 141 -11.14 -25.40 -23.08
C GLY A 141 -10.95 -23.96 -22.64
N GLU A 142 -11.28 -23.62 -21.39
CA GLU A 142 -11.12 -22.25 -20.84
C GLU A 142 -9.66 -21.96 -20.50
N ALA A 143 -8.95 -22.94 -19.95
CA ALA A 143 -7.51 -22.81 -19.67
C ALA A 143 -6.67 -22.65 -20.95
N GLU A 144 -7.06 -23.28 -22.05
CA GLU A 144 -6.40 -23.15 -23.35
C GLU A 144 -6.62 -21.76 -23.93
N SER A 145 -7.83 -21.22 -23.85
CA SER A 145 -8.17 -19.85 -24.25
C SER A 145 -7.36 -18.79 -23.47
N VAL A 146 -7.22 -18.95 -22.14
CA VAL A 146 -6.41 -18.04 -21.30
C VAL A 146 -4.93 -18.08 -21.68
N ARG A 147 -4.36 -19.27 -21.94
CA ARG A 147 -2.96 -19.40 -22.40
C ARG A 147 -2.72 -18.72 -23.74
N GLU A 148 -3.68 -18.84 -24.67
CA GLU A 148 -3.61 -18.14 -25.95
C GLU A 148 -3.63 -16.63 -25.78
N MET A 149 -4.54 -16.09 -24.94
CA MET A 149 -4.58 -14.65 -24.62
C MET A 149 -3.26 -14.18 -24.02
N LEU A 150 -2.70 -14.91 -23.05
CA LEU A 150 -1.42 -14.60 -22.41
C LEU A 150 -0.24 -14.64 -23.41
N ALA A 151 -0.27 -15.56 -24.35
CA ALA A 151 0.72 -15.61 -25.43
C ALA A 151 0.61 -14.36 -26.34
N ARG A 152 -0.62 -13.95 -26.70
CA ARG A 152 -0.87 -12.75 -27.53
C ARG A 152 -0.39 -11.45 -26.87
N LEU A 153 -0.23 -11.39 -25.55
CA LEU A 153 0.35 -10.23 -24.87
C LEU A 153 1.83 -10.01 -25.21
N GLN A 154 2.55 -11.09 -25.55
CA GLN A 154 3.98 -11.05 -25.82
C GLN A 154 4.30 -10.67 -27.27
N PHE A 155 3.38 -10.90 -28.20
CA PHE A 155 3.57 -10.63 -29.62
C PHE A 155 2.29 -10.11 -30.28
N GLY A 156 2.43 -9.59 -31.51
CA GLY A 156 1.34 -9.01 -32.27
C GLY A 156 1.21 -7.49 -32.14
N HIS A 157 0.28 -6.95 -32.92
CA HIS A 157 -0.01 -5.50 -32.96
C HIS A 157 -0.83 -5.05 -31.73
N ASP A 158 -0.80 -3.75 -31.44
CA ASP A 158 -1.49 -3.16 -30.29
C ASP A 158 -2.98 -3.51 -30.23
N GLU A 159 -3.66 -3.66 -31.39
CA GLU A 159 -5.07 -4.05 -31.43
C GLU A 159 -5.30 -5.51 -31.02
N ALA A 160 -4.40 -6.42 -31.41
CA ALA A 160 -4.47 -7.82 -30.98
C ALA A 160 -4.18 -7.94 -29.46
N LYS A 161 -3.20 -7.17 -28.95
CA LYS A 161 -2.91 -7.08 -27.52
C LYS A 161 -4.07 -6.50 -26.72
N HIS A 162 -4.73 -5.47 -27.27
CA HIS A 162 -5.91 -4.86 -26.64
C HIS A 162 -7.05 -5.90 -26.50
N ARG A 163 -7.36 -6.65 -27.58
CA ARG A 163 -8.38 -7.72 -27.54
C ARG A 163 -8.01 -8.85 -26.58
N ALA A 164 -6.73 -9.24 -26.55
CA ALA A 164 -6.25 -10.25 -25.62
C ALA A 164 -6.37 -9.80 -24.15
N LEU A 165 -6.09 -8.51 -23.86
CA LEU A 165 -6.28 -7.93 -22.54
C LEU A 165 -7.76 -7.87 -22.16
N ASP A 166 -8.66 -7.54 -23.07
CA ASP A 166 -10.11 -7.56 -22.81
C ASP A 166 -10.59 -8.97 -22.44
N GLY A 167 -10.22 -9.96 -23.23
CA GLY A 167 -10.56 -11.35 -22.92
C GLY A 167 -9.95 -11.83 -21.61
N LEU A 168 -8.70 -11.46 -21.32
CA LEU A 168 -8.04 -11.79 -20.04
C LEU A 168 -8.75 -11.16 -18.86
N LEU A 169 -9.13 -9.89 -18.95
CA LEU A 169 -9.86 -9.17 -17.89
C LEU A 169 -11.25 -9.77 -17.66
N GLU A 170 -11.93 -10.19 -18.72
CA GLU A 170 -13.22 -10.88 -18.60
C GLU A 170 -13.05 -12.24 -17.93
N ALA A 171 -12.08 -13.03 -18.36
CA ALA A 171 -11.77 -14.32 -17.74
C ALA A 171 -11.38 -14.16 -16.25
N MET A 172 -10.62 -13.09 -15.88
CA MET A 172 -10.31 -12.78 -14.48
C MET A 172 -11.53 -12.41 -13.65
N ARG A 173 -12.57 -11.80 -14.25
CA ARG A 173 -13.83 -11.51 -13.56
C ARG A 173 -14.66 -12.77 -13.31
N GLU A 174 -14.65 -13.71 -14.25
CA GLU A 174 -15.43 -14.96 -14.18
C GLU A 174 -14.77 -15.98 -13.25
N ASP A 175 -13.46 -16.22 -13.40
CA ASP A 175 -12.67 -17.15 -12.59
C ASP A 175 -11.25 -16.64 -12.35
N GLU A 176 -11.10 -15.72 -11.38
CA GLU A 176 -9.81 -15.19 -10.99
C GLU A 176 -8.80 -16.27 -10.59
N LYS A 177 -9.25 -17.30 -9.87
CA LYS A 177 -8.36 -18.37 -9.39
C LYS A 177 -7.85 -19.24 -10.52
N GLY A 178 -8.73 -19.58 -11.46
CA GLY A 178 -8.37 -20.35 -12.65
C GLY A 178 -7.37 -19.61 -13.53
N VAL A 179 -7.59 -18.32 -13.77
CA VAL A 179 -6.69 -17.49 -14.55
C VAL A 179 -5.35 -17.32 -13.84
N THR A 180 -5.33 -17.00 -12.55
CA THR A 180 -4.08 -16.83 -11.78
C THR A 180 -3.26 -18.13 -11.69
N ALA A 181 -3.89 -19.29 -11.72
CA ALA A 181 -3.19 -20.58 -11.75
C ALA A 181 -2.44 -20.83 -13.08
N VAL A 182 -2.86 -20.18 -14.17
CA VAL A 182 -2.27 -20.30 -15.51
C VAL A 182 -1.20 -19.22 -15.78
N ILE A 183 -1.30 -18.07 -15.11
CA ILE A 183 -0.33 -16.97 -15.26
C ILE A 183 1.04 -17.42 -14.75
N GLY A 184 2.06 -17.33 -15.60
CA GLY A 184 3.46 -17.57 -15.25
C GLY A 184 4.27 -16.27 -15.16
N ARG A 185 5.51 -16.37 -14.69
CA ARG A 185 6.44 -15.23 -14.56
C ARG A 185 6.64 -14.45 -15.87
N SER A 186 6.76 -15.15 -17.00
CA SER A 186 6.92 -14.52 -18.33
C SER A 186 5.70 -13.67 -18.72
N ASN A 187 4.51 -14.11 -18.33
CA ASN A 187 3.25 -13.40 -18.61
C ASN A 187 3.13 -12.14 -17.74
N VAL A 188 3.55 -12.20 -16.46
CA VAL A 188 3.65 -11.05 -15.58
C VAL A 188 4.63 -10.01 -16.15
N ALA A 189 5.82 -10.45 -16.60
CA ALA A 189 6.78 -9.56 -17.25
C ALA A 189 6.22 -8.90 -18.52
N ALA A 190 5.45 -9.65 -19.34
CA ALA A 190 4.77 -9.10 -20.51
C ALA A 190 3.72 -8.05 -20.14
N LEU A 191 2.89 -8.29 -19.11
CA LEU A 191 1.91 -7.32 -18.61
C LEU A 191 2.60 -6.04 -18.12
N ILE A 192 3.72 -6.16 -17.41
CA ILE A 192 4.51 -5.01 -16.94
C ILE A 192 5.06 -4.20 -18.12
N GLN A 193 5.56 -4.85 -19.17
CA GLN A 193 6.02 -4.15 -20.38
C GLN A 193 4.88 -3.38 -21.06
N LEU A 194 3.66 -3.91 -21.06
CA LEU A 194 2.49 -3.25 -21.64
C LEU A 194 2.05 -1.98 -20.89
N LEU A 195 2.46 -1.80 -19.62
CA LEU A 195 2.27 -0.52 -18.91
C LEU A 195 2.97 0.66 -19.59
N THR A 196 3.95 0.39 -20.46
CA THR A 196 4.71 1.40 -21.21
C THR A 196 4.45 1.35 -22.73
N ALA A 197 3.41 0.62 -23.16
CA ALA A 197 3.03 0.51 -24.57
C ALA A 197 2.72 1.88 -25.18
N ALA A 198 2.89 2.04 -26.49
CA ALA A 198 2.57 3.28 -27.22
C ALA A 198 1.08 3.61 -27.13
N SER A 199 0.21 2.60 -27.28
CA SER A 199 -1.24 2.73 -27.21
C SER A 199 -1.73 3.05 -25.79
N PRO A 200 -2.45 4.18 -25.56
CA PRO A 200 -3.06 4.48 -24.27
C PRO A 200 -4.04 3.40 -23.80
N MET A 201 -4.81 2.83 -24.73
CA MET A 201 -5.79 1.77 -24.44
C MET A 201 -5.12 0.50 -23.91
N VAL A 202 -3.99 0.12 -24.49
CA VAL A 202 -3.20 -1.04 -24.05
C VAL A 202 -2.63 -0.79 -22.65
N ARG A 203 -2.09 0.43 -22.38
CA ARG A 203 -1.59 0.80 -21.05
C ARG A 203 -2.68 0.72 -19.98
N GLU A 204 -3.87 1.22 -20.30
CA GLU A 204 -5.03 1.23 -19.38
C GLU A 204 -5.48 -0.19 -19.01
N LYS A 205 -5.62 -1.06 -20.02
CA LYS A 205 -5.99 -2.46 -19.81
C LYS A 205 -4.92 -3.25 -19.05
N ALA A 206 -3.64 -3.02 -19.37
CA ALA A 206 -2.52 -3.61 -18.64
C ALA A 206 -2.49 -3.15 -17.17
N ALA A 207 -2.72 -1.85 -16.91
CA ALA A 207 -2.82 -1.33 -15.55
C ALA A 207 -3.99 -1.97 -14.78
N THR A 208 -5.13 -2.18 -15.44
CA THR A 208 -6.28 -2.88 -14.86
C THR A 208 -5.93 -4.32 -14.50
N ALA A 209 -5.28 -5.06 -15.40
CA ALA A 209 -4.86 -6.45 -15.15
C ALA A 209 -3.84 -6.54 -13.99
N ILE A 210 -2.85 -5.65 -13.94
CA ILE A 210 -1.90 -5.56 -12.83
C ILE A 210 -2.61 -5.23 -11.52
N CYS A 211 -3.58 -4.30 -11.52
CA CYS A 211 -4.36 -3.97 -10.34
C CYS A 211 -5.11 -5.20 -9.80
N SER A 212 -5.76 -5.97 -10.65
CA SER A 212 -6.45 -7.20 -10.25
C SER A 212 -5.48 -8.24 -9.67
N LEU A 213 -4.29 -8.42 -10.26
CA LEU A 213 -3.26 -9.31 -9.70
C LEU A 213 -2.78 -8.85 -8.32
N VAL A 214 -2.59 -7.55 -8.11
CA VAL A 214 -2.21 -6.97 -6.82
C VAL A 214 -3.34 -7.14 -5.79
N GLU A 215 -4.60 -6.97 -6.18
CA GLU A 215 -5.77 -7.16 -5.31
C GLU A 215 -5.86 -8.60 -4.79
N SER A 216 -5.52 -9.60 -5.60
CA SER A 216 -5.49 -11.01 -5.19
C SER A 216 -4.46 -11.32 -4.08
N GLY A 217 -3.45 -10.46 -3.90
CA GLY A 217 -2.47 -10.51 -2.80
C GLY A 217 -1.39 -11.60 -2.93
N ASN A 218 -1.38 -12.39 -3.99
CA ASN A 218 -0.44 -13.50 -4.17
C ASN A 218 0.77 -13.13 -5.06
N TRP A 219 0.73 -11.98 -5.72
CA TRP A 219 1.67 -11.60 -6.79
C TRP A 219 2.62 -10.46 -6.41
N ASP A 220 2.48 -9.86 -5.23
CA ASP A 220 3.17 -8.64 -4.81
C ASP A 220 4.70 -8.77 -4.94
N THR A 221 5.27 -9.86 -4.42
CA THR A 221 6.72 -10.10 -4.47
C THR A 221 7.22 -10.30 -5.88
N LEU A 222 6.49 -11.02 -6.72
CA LEU A 222 6.84 -11.26 -8.12
C LEU A 222 6.74 -9.96 -8.92
N LEU A 223 5.63 -9.23 -8.81
CA LEU A 223 5.42 -7.95 -9.49
C LEU A 223 6.55 -6.96 -9.18
N VAL A 224 6.90 -6.82 -7.90
CA VAL A 224 7.99 -5.93 -7.47
C VAL A 224 9.33 -6.40 -8.03
N SER A 225 9.63 -7.72 -7.99
CA SER A 225 10.89 -8.27 -8.51
C SER A 225 11.01 -8.16 -10.02
N GLU A 226 9.90 -8.17 -10.77
CA GLU A 226 9.86 -7.96 -12.22
C GLU A 226 9.87 -6.46 -12.60
N GLY A 227 9.98 -5.54 -11.64
CA GLY A 227 10.17 -4.12 -11.90
C GLY A 227 8.89 -3.35 -12.21
N THR A 228 7.76 -3.69 -11.60
CA THR A 228 6.46 -3.02 -11.81
C THR A 228 6.45 -1.56 -11.31
N ILE A 229 7.25 -1.20 -10.30
CA ILE A 229 7.19 0.11 -9.64
C ILE A 229 7.45 1.28 -10.60
N PRO A 230 8.54 1.33 -11.39
CA PRO A 230 8.80 2.47 -12.27
C PRO A 230 7.72 2.70 -13.34
N PRO A 231 7.18 1.67 -14.02
CA PRO A 231 6.06 1.86 -14.94
C PRO A 231 4.78 2.38 -14.27
N LEU A 232 4.44 1.89 -13.06
CA LEU A 232 3.29 2.39 -12.32
C LEU A 232 3.45 3.87 -11.96
N ILE A 233 4.63 4.30 -11.51
CA ILE A 233 4.90 5.71 -11.19
C ILE A 233 4.72 6.58 -12.45
N ARG A 234 5.23 6.15 -13.61
CA ARG A 234 5.00 6.87 -14.88
C ARG A 234 3.52 6.98 -15.24
N LEU A 235 2.71 5.95 -14.94
CA LEU A 235 1.27 6.02 -15.15
C LEU A 235 0.58 6.99 -14.18
N LEU A 236 1.06 7.13 -12.93
CA LEU A 236 0.56 8.15 -12.01
C LEU A 236 0.78 9.57 -12.56
N GLU A 237 1.93 9.82 -13.21
CA GLU A 237 2.31 11.13 -13.75
C GLU A 237 1.55 11.48 -15.05
N SER A 238 1.43 10.54 -15.97
CA SER A 238 1.03 10.82 -17.35
C SER A 238 0.01 9.85 -17.96
N GLY A 239 -0.57 8.98 -17.15
CA GLY A 239 -1.60 8.04 -17.60
C GLY A 239 -2.95 8.69 -17.88
N SER A 240 -3.84 7.96 -18.60
CA SER A 240 -5.26 8.30 -18.68
C SER A 240 -5.89 8.27 -17.28
N PHE A 241 -7.09 8.83 -17.14
CA PHE A 241 -7.80 8.82 -15.86
C PHE A 241 -7.90 7.40 -15.26
N VAL A 242 -8.34 6.41 -16.05
CA VAL A 242 -8.46 5.01 -15.61
C VAL A 242 -7.08 4.40 -15.30
N ALA A 243 -6.08 4.65 -16.14
CA ALA A 243 -4.73 4.14 -15.91
C ALA A 243 -4.12 4.70 -14.61
N ARG A 244 -4.33 6.00 -14.32
CA ARG A 244 -3.89 6.64 -13.06
C ARG A 244 -4.60 6.05 -11.85
N GLU A 245 -5.93 5.84 -11.93
CA GLU A 245 -6.72 5.19 -10.88
C GLU A 245 -6.19 3.77 -10.60
N LYS A 246 -6.01 2.94 -11.62
CA LYS A 246 -5.51 1.56 -11.44
C LYS A 246 -4.06 1.53 -10.95
N ALA A 247 -3.24 2.45 -11.41
CA ALA A 247 -1.87 2.59 -10.92
C ALA A 247 -1.80 3.00 -9.45
N VAL A 248 -2.61 3.97 -8.99
CA VAL A 248 -2.60 4.39 -7.58
C VAL A 248 -3.14 3.31 -6.65
N LEU A 249 -4.17 2.57 -7.06
CA LEU A 249 -4.68 1.42 -6.30
C LEU A 249 -3.60 0.32 -6.15
N SER A 250 -2.89 0.03 -7.24
CA SER A 250 -1.76 -0.92 -7.21
C SER A 250 -0.64 -0.44 -6.29
N VAL A 251 -0.23 0.83 -6.41
CA VAL A 251 0.80 1.43 -5.55
C VAL A 251 0.38 1.45 -4.09
N GLN A 252 -0.87 1.77 -3.78
CA GLN A 252 -1.42 1.71 -2.44
C GLN A 252 -1.23 0.32 -1.81
N LYS A 253 -1.61 -0.72 -2.50
CA LYS A 253 -1.52 -2.09 -2.01
C LYS A 253 -0.07 -2.54 -1.85
N LEU A 254 0.75 -2.33 -2.88
CA LEU A 254 2.17 -2.68 -2.87
C LEU A 254 2.98 -1.90 -1.82
N SER A 255 2.57 -0.68 -1.46
CA SER A 255 3.23 0.15 -0.44
C SER A 255 3.06 -0.37 0.99
N THR A 256 2.26 -1.39 1.25
CA THR A 256 2.12 -2.02 2.58
C THR A 256 3.43 -2.65 3.07
N SER A 257 4.30 -3.06 2.15
CA SER A 257 5.66 -3.51 2.45
C SER A 257 6.62 -2.33 2.59
N ALA A 258 7.40 -2.27 3.67
CA ALA A 258 8.42 -1.24 3.87
C ALA A 258 9.51 -1.24 2.78
N VAL A 259 9.85 -2.41 2.23
CA VAL A 259 10.82 -2.54 1.13
C VAL A 259 10.26 -1.88 -0.13
N THR A 260 9.02 -2.18 -0.46
CA THR A 260 8.35 -1.58 -1.63
C THR A 260 8.12 -0.08 -1.45
N SER A 261 7.77 0.36 -0.24
CA SER A 261 7.64 1.80 0.08
C SER A 261 8.94 2.56 -0.15
N ARG A 262 10.11 1.99 0.23
CA ARG A 262 11.42 2.58 -0.12
C ARG A 262 11.65 2.64 -1.62
N SER A 263 11.29 1.58 -2.34
CA SER A 263 11.40 1.55 -3.80
C SER A 263 10.52 2.61 -4.47
N ILE A 264 9.25 2.75 -4.03
CA ILE A 264 8.34 3.77 -4.54
C ILE A 264 8.91 5.18 -4.31
N ALA A 265 9.37 5.47 -3.09
CA ALA A 265 10.00 6.75 -2.77
C ALA A 265 11.27 6.99 -3.61
N GLY A 266 12.13 5.97 -3.76
CA GLY A 266 13.38 6.05 -4.51
C GLY A 266 13.19 6.24 -6.02
N HIS A 267 12.08 5.80 -6.59
CA HIS A 267 11.74 6.00 -8.00
C HIS A 267 10.91 7.27 -8.25
N GLY A 268 10.76 8.16 -7.26
CA GLY A 268 10.05 9.43 -7.44
C GLY A 268 8.53 9.33 -7.34
N GLY A 269 7.99 8.32 -6.65
CA GLY A 269 6.54 8.15 -6.52
C GLY A 269 5.85 9.17 -5.58
N ILE A 270 6.59 9.93 -4.77
CA ILE A 270 6.00 10.88 -3.80
C ILE A 270 5.27 12.03 -4.48
N PRO A 271 5.86 12.81 -5.42
CA PRO A 271 5.18 13.93 -6.06
C PRO A 271 3.87 13.54 -6.74
N PRO A 272 3.79 12.52 -7.61
CA PRO A 272 2.54 12.17 -8.26
C PRO A 272 1.47 11.65 -7.29
N LEU A 273 1.85 11.04 -6.16
CA LEU A 273 0.90 10.67 -5.11
C LEU A 273 0.34 11.91 -4.38
N ILE A 274 1.18 12.93 -4.14
CA ILE A 274 0.75 14.21 -3.56
C ILE A 274 -0.22 14.91 -4.50
N ASP A 275 0.07 14.97 -5.79
CA ASP A 275 -0.84 15.54 -6.80
C ASP A 275 -2.20 14.84 -6.81
N LEU A 276 -2.21 13.50 -6.75
CA LEU A 276 -3.46 12.73 -6.69
C LEU A 276 -4.25 12.96 -5.40
N CYS A 277 -3.60 13.24 -4.28
CA CYS A 277 -4.30 13.66 -3.06
C CYS A 277 -4.98 15.01 -3.20
N GLN A 278 -4.46 15.91 -4.04
CA GLN A 278 -4.98 17.27 -4.20
C GLN A 278 -6.06 17.38 -5.29
N VAL A 279 -5.83 16.73 -6.43
CA VAL A 279 -6.67 16.91 -7.63
C VAL A 279 -7.32 15.62 -8.14
N GLY A 280 -7.07 14.49 -7.49
CA GLY A 280 -7.69 13.21 -7.84
C GLY A 280 -9.18 13.16 -7.49
N ASP A 281 -9.89 12.21 -8.09
CA ASP A 281 -11.23 11.84 -7.65
C ASP A 281 -11.19 11.19 -6.25
N SER A 282 -12.37 10.90 -5.69
CA SER A 282 -12.48 10.36 -4.33
C SER A 282 -11.74 9.02 -4.13
N ILE A 283 -11.71 8.15 -5.16
CA ILE A 283 -11.01 6.86 -5.12
C ILE A 283 -9.50 7.10 -5.16
N SER A 284 -9.03 7.85 -6.14
CA SER A 284 -7.61 8.17 -6.32
C SER A 284 -7.05 8.95 -5.13
N GLN A 285 -7.79 9.93 -4.59
CA GLN A 285 -7.41 10.67 -3.38
C GLN A 285 -7.23 9.73 -2.18
N SER A 286 -8.19 8.80 -1.97
CA SER A 286 -8.13 7.86 -0.86
C SER A 286 -6.96 6.88 -0.99
N ALA A 287 -6.75 6.35 -2.18
CA ALA A 287 -5.66 5.43 -2.46
C ALA A 287 -4.28 6.11 -2.33
N ALA A 288 -4.15 7.34 -2.83
CA ALA A 288 -2.93 8.14 -2.70
C ALA A 288 -2.64 8.49 -1.24
N ALA A 289 -3.64 8.90 -0.45
CA ALA A 289 -3.49 9.16 0.97
C ALA A 289 -3.00 7.91 1.73
N ALA A 290 -3.56 6.74 1.42
CA ALA A 290 -3.15 5.48 2.01
C ALA A 290 -1.71 5.09 1.61
N ALA A 291 -1.32 5.27 0.35
CA ALA A 291 0.05 5.04 -0.10
C ALA A 291 1.05 5.98 0.62
N LEU A 292 0.74 7.27 0.68
CA LEU A 292 1.57 8.27 1.39
C LEU A 292 1.68 7.97 2.88
N LYS A 293 0.61 7.52 3.54
CA LYS A 293 0.65 7.04 4.91
C LYS A 293 1.62 5.87 5.06
N ASN A 294 1.57 4.89 4.17
CA ASN A 294 2.49 3.75 4.18
C ASN A 294 3.95 4.19 3.99
N LEU A 295 4.20 5.13 3.07
CA LEU A 295 5.53 5.70 2.85
C LEU A 295 6.02 6.47 4.10
N SER A 296 5.15 7.19 4.81
CA SER A 296 5.50 7.94 6.03
C SER A 296 5.91 7.04 7.20
N ALA A 297 5.48 5.78 7.20
CA ALA A 297 5.92 4.79 8.18
C ALA A 297 7.41 4.44 8.02
N VAL A 298 7.99 4.66 6.83
CA VAL A 298 9.41 4.43 6.53
C VAL A 298 10.23 5.67 6.89
N PRO A 299 11.13 5.60 7.89
CA PRO A 299 11.85 6.78 8.38
C PRO A 299 12.66 7.50 7.29
N GLU A 300 13.24 6.74 6.35
CA GLU A 300 14.09 7.25 5.26
C GLU A 300 13.30 8.09 4.24
N ALA A 301 12.00 7.84 4.07
CA ALA A 301 11.15 8.58 3.15
C ALA A 301 10.60 9.89 3.76
N ARG A 302 10.63 10.04 5.08
CA ARG A 302 9.95 11.17 5.77
C ARG A 302 10.49 12.54 5.39
N GLN A 303 11.82 12.66 5.22
CA GLN A 303 12.42 13.94 4.82
C GLN A 303 11.92 14.34 3.43
N THR A 304 11.98 13.43 2.46
CA THR A 304 11.48 13.69 1.09
C THR A 304 9.98 14.04 1.09
N LEU A 305 9.17 13.30 1.86
CA LEU A 305 7.75 13.61 2.01
C LEU A 305 7.51 15.04 2.53
N VAL A 306 8.29 15.46 3.51
CA VAL A 306 8.18 16.82 4.09
C VAL A 306 8.65 17.88 3.11
N ASP A 307 9.74 17.65 2.38
CA ASP A 307 10.28 18.56 1.38
C ASP A 307 9.30 18.76 0.21
N GLU A 308 8.55 17.70 -0.15
CA GLU A 308 7.47 17.73 -1.16
C GLU A 308 6.13 18.29 -0.63
N GLY A 309 6.08 18.77 0.61
CA GLY A 309 4.94 19.49 1.17
C GLY A 309 3.78 18.61 1.69
N ILE A 310 4.02 17.34 2.01
CA ILE A 310 3.01 16.38 2.50
C ILE A 310 2.20 16.91 3.69
N VAL A 311 2.81 17.72 4.59
CA VAL A 311 2.16 18.21 5.81
C VAL A 311 0.91 19.01 5.47
N ARG A 312 1.02 19.97 4.56
CA ARG A 312 -0.10 20.80 4.10
C ARG A 312 -1.18 19.96 3.42
N VAL A 313 -0.76 19.02 2.59
CA VAL A 313 -1.69 18.13 1.87
C VAL A 313 -2.50 17.27 2.84
N MET A 314 -1.85 16.67 3.84
CA MET A 314 -2.54 15.84 4.83
C MET A 314 -3.47 16.68 5.73
N ILE A 315 -3.09 17.91 6.09
CA ILE A 315 -3.98 18.84 6.81
C ILE A 315 -5.21 19.17 5.96
N ASN A 316 -5.03 19.46 4.68
CA ASN A 316 -6.15 19.71 3.78
C ASN A 316 -7.08 18.49 3.64
N VAL A 317 -6.52 17.27 3.58
CA VAL A 317 -7.33 16.04 3.55
C VAL A 317 -8.09 15.84 4.86
N LEU A 318 -7.52 16.17 6.03
CA LEU A 318 -8.24 16.15 7.30
C LEU A 318 -9.43 17.10 7.31
N ASP A 319 -9.22 18.32 6.85
CA ASP A 319 -10.23 19.37 6.93
C ASP A 319 -11.32 19.20 5.87
N TYR A 320 -10.94 18.93 4.63
CA TYR A 320 -11.82 18.99 3.46
C TYR A 320 -12.04 17.67 2.74
N GLY A 321 -11.32 16.59 3.10
CA GLY A 321 -11.47 15.28 2.47
C GLY A 321 -12.91 14.78 2.54
N VAL A 322 -13.45 14.31 1.42
CA VAL A 322 -14.84 13.83 1.32
C VAL A 322 -14.98 12.42 1.86
N VAL A 323 -13.97 11.57 1.64
CA VAL A 323 -13.97 10.17 2.06
C VAL A 323 -13.43 10.07 3.50
N LEU A 324 -14.19 9.47 4.40
CA LEU A 324 -13.78 9.29 5.80
C LEU A 324 -12.46 8.53 5.92
N GLY A 325 -12.26 7.48 5.12
CA GLY A 325 -11.02 6.72 5.10
C GLY A 325 -9.79 7.57 4.75
N SER A 326 -9.92 8.55 3.85
CA SER A 326 -8.81 9.47 3.54
C SER A 326 -8.41 10.32 4.74
N LYS A 327 -9.38 10.78 5.55
CA LYS A 327 -9.10 11.53 6.79
C LYS A 327 -8.36 10.68 7.82
N GLU A 328 -8.73 9.42 7.96
CA GLU A 328 -8.03 8.48 8.83
C GLU A 328 -6.58 8.27 8.37
N GLN A 329 -6.36 8.03 7.07
CA GLN A 329 -5.02 7.90 6.50
C GLN A 329 -4.19 9.17 6.70
N ALA A 330 -4.79 10.35 6.59
CA ALA A 330 -4.12 11.61 6.82
C ALA A 330 -3.71 11.80 8.29
N ALA A 331 -4.59 11.44 9.25
CA ALA A 331 -4.27 11.46 10.67
C ALA A 331 -3.12 10.50 11.02
N GLU A 332 -3.12 9.28 10.45
CA GLU A 332 -2.03 8.31 10.62
C GLU A 332 -0.72 8.81 9.99
N CYS A 333 -0.76 9.42 8.80
CA CYS A 333 0.41 10.01 8.17
C CYS A 333 1.02 11.10 9.06
N LEU A 334 0.21 12.04 9.56
CA LEU A 334 0.67 13.08 10.48
C LEU A 334 1.22 12.48 11.79
N LEU A 335 0.61 11.41 12.31
CA LEU A 335 1.16 10.68 13.46
C LEU A 335 2.58 10.17 13.18
N GLN A 336 2.82 9.55 12.02
CA GLN A 336 4.15 9.06 11.64
C GLN A 336 5.16 10.20 11.54
N LEU A 337 4.78 11.34 10.97
CA LEU A 337 5.63 12.52 10.85
C LEU A 337 5.93 13.15 12.22
N THR A 338 4.94 13.22 13.14
CA THR A 338 5.16 13.73 14.50
C THR A 338 6.12 12.88 15.34
N SER A 339 6.29 11.61 14.97
CA SER A 339 7.26 10.69 15.58
C SER A 339 8.71 10.97 15.13
N GLY A 340 8.90 11.80 14.12
CA GLY A 340 10.19 12.19 13.57
C GLY A 340 10.91 13.28 14.37
N THR A 341 11.58 14.17 13.64
CA THR A 341 12.39 15.26 14.20
C THR A 341 11.54 16.40 14.76
N GLU A 342 12.16 17.24 15.60
CA GLU A 342 11.52 18.46 16.10
C GLU A 342 11.12 19.40 14.95
N LYS A 343 11.90 19.47 13.88
CA LYS A 343 11.59 20.27 12.70
C LYS A 343 10.24 19.87 12.06
N PHE A 344 9.96 18.57 11.98
CA PHE A 344 8.67 18.09 11.45
C PHE A 344 7.51 18.48 12.36
N ARG A 345 7.69 18.38 13.69
CA ARG A 345 6.68 18.80 14.66
C ARG A 345 6.38 20.29 14.55
N GLN A 346 7.42 21.13 14.49
CA GLN A 346 7.27 22.58 14.34
C GLN A 346 6.57 22.95 13.03
N LEU A 347 6.88 22.26 11.92
CA LEU A 347 6.21 22.46 10.63
C LEU A 347 4.70 22.11 10.73
N ILE A 348 4.36 20.97 11.33
CA ILE A 348 2.95 20.58 11.52
C ILE A 348 2.20 21.62 12.37
N VAL A 349 2.85 22.17 13.39
CA VAL A 349 2.28 23.23 14.23
C VAL A 349 2.08 24.50 13.42
N SER A 350 3.08 24.96 12.67
CA SER A 350 3.01 26.20 11.90
C SER A 350 2.00 26.16 10.76
N GLU A 351 1.77 24.98 10.18
CA GLU A 351 0.73 24.76 9.15
C GLU A 351 -0.69 24.58 9.75
N GLY A 352 -0.85 24.70 11.06
CA GLY A 352 -2.16 24.62 11.72
C GLY A 352 -2.64 23.21 12.04
N GLY A 353 -1.79 22.18 11.91
CA GLY A 353 -2.16 20.77 12.06
C GLY A 353 -2.76 20.40 13.41
N ILE A 354 -2.46 21.16 14.49
CA ILE A 354 -3.09 20.94 15.80
C ILE A 354 -4.60 21.17 15.74
N ARG A 355 -5.04 22.26 15.10
CA ARG A 355 -6.47 22.56 14.99
C ARG A 355 -7.20 21.46 14.22
N SER A 356 -6.63 21.02 13.10
CA SER A 356 -7.20 19.96 12.25
C SER A 356 -7.23 18.60 12.97
N LEU A 357 -6.17 18.24 13.70
CA LEU A 357 -6.14 17.02 14.52
C LEU A 357 -7.17 17.06 15.66
N LEU A 358 -7.37 18.22 16.30
CA LEU A 358 -8.39 18.37 17.33
C LEU A 358 -9.81 18.35 16.75
N ALA A 359 -10.04 18.95 15.57
CA ALA A 359 -11.31 18.87 14.87
C ALA A 359 -11.64 17.43 14.42
N TYR A 360 -10.64 16.66 14.03
CA TYR A 360 -10.80 15.24 13.72
C TYR A 360 -11.35 14.44 14.90
N LEU A 361 -11.00 14.77 16.15
CA LEU A 361 -11.49 14.12 17.37
C LEU A 361 -12.99 14.36 17.64
N ASP A 362 -13.60 15.34 17.00
CA ASP A 362 -15.04 15.62 17.10
C ASP A 362 -15.86 14.75 16.10
N GLY A 363 -15.19 14.05 15.19
CA GLY A 363 -15.78 13.20 14.16
C GLY A 363 -16.02 11.75 14.63
N PRO A 364 -16.59 10.92 13.74
CA PRO A 364 -16.92 9.52 14.04
C PRO A 364 -15.75 8.54 13.88
N LEU A 365 -14.59 9.00 13.42
CA LEU A 365 -13.44 8.17 13.11
C LEU A 365 -12.65 7.76 14.37
N PRO A 366 -11.83 6.67 14.30
CA PRO A 366 -10.99 6.26 15.42
C PRO A 366 -10.09 7.41 15.89
N PRO A 367 -10.16 7.82 17.17
CA PRO A 367 -9.44 9.01 17.65
C PRO A 367 -7.95 8.77 17.92
N GLU A 368 -7.49 7.51 17.92
CA GLU A 368 -6.15 7.11 18.34
C GLU A 368 -5.03 7.83 17.58
N PRO A 369 -5.05 7.92 16.23
CA PRO A 369 -3.98 8.59 15.48
C PRO A 369 -3.85 10.06 15.83
N ALA A 370 -4.98 10.77 15.92
CA ALA A 370 -4.98 12.19 16.24
C ALA A 370 -4.51 12.48 17.66
N ILE A 371 -4.97 11.70 18.66
CA ILE A 371 -4.52 11.85 20.04
C ILE A 371 -3.02 11.56 20.17
N ALA A 372 -2.54 10.50 19.51
CA ALA A 372 -1.12 10.14 19.53
C ALA A 372 -0.26 11.21 18.85
N ALA A 373 -0.73 11.79 17.73
CA ALA A 373 -0.07 12.89 17.05
C ALA A 373 -0.01 14.14 17.96
N VAL A 374 -1.14 14.54 18.56
CA VAL A 374 -1.19 15.68 19.50
C VAL A 374 -0.28 15.43 20.70
N LYS A 375 -0.28 14.23 21.27
CA LYS A 375 0.65 13.84 22.34
C LYS A 375 2.12 14.04 21.94
N ASN A 376 2.50 13.69 20.71
CA ASN A 376 3.87 13.88 20.21
C ASN A 376 4.22 15.36 20.04
N LEU A 377 3.23 16.20 19.71
CA LEU A 377 3.38 17.66 19.55
C LEU A 377 3.46 18.40 20.89
N VAL A 378 3.14 17.75 22.02
CA VAL A 378 3.35 18.34 23.35
C VAL A 378 4.83 18.65 23.57
N GLY A 379 5.17 19.90 23.84
CA GLY A 379 6.53 20.41 23.92
C GLY A 379 6.94 21.28 22.74
N SER A 380 6.32 21.06 21.54
CA SER A 380 6.49 21.96 20.39
C SER A 380 5.43 23.07 20.35
N VAL A 381 4.46 23.03 21.27
CA VAL A 381 3.36 24.00 21.42
C VAL A 381 3.17 24.30 22.90
N SER A 382 2.76 25.55 23.23
CA SER A 382 2.42 25.92 24.60
C SER A 382 1.18 25.16 25.08
N MET A 383 1.17 24.80 26.36
CA MET A 383 0.03 24.10 26.97
C MET A 383 -1.23 24.97 26.99
N GLU A 384 -1.06 26.28 27.15
CA GLU A 384 -2.14 27.26 27.12
C GLU A 384 -2.86 27.25 25.77
N SER A 385 -2.09 27.17 24.66
CA SER A 385 -2.64 27.07 23.32
C SER A 385 -3.42 25.74 23.11
N LEU A 386 -2.89 24.60 23.56
CA LEU A 386 -3.59 23.31 23.48
C LEU A 386 -4.90 23.32 24.27
N ILE A 387 -4.89 23.90 25.46
CA ILE A 387 -6.08 23.99 26.32
C ILE A 387 -7.11 24.94 25.70
N SER A 388 -6.70 26.11 25.20
CA SER A 388 -7.58 27.09 24.57
C SER A 388 -8.24 26.54 23.29
N LEU A 389 -7.57 25.64 22.57
CA LEU A 389 -8.11 24.92 21.42
C LEU A 389 -9.04 23.76 21.81
N GLY A 390 -9.25 23.52 23.10
CA GLY A 390 -10.21 22.55 23.61
C GLY A 390 -9.70 21.11 23.65
N LEU A 391 -8.40 20.89 23.92
CA LEU A 391 -7.83 19.54 24.07
C LEU A 391 -8.48 18.76 25.23
N LEU A 392 -8.65 19.39 26.41
CA LEU A 392 -9.09 18.69 27.62
C LEU A 392 -10.51 18.08 27.50
N PRO A 393 -11.52 18.80 27.01
CA PRO A 393 -12.85 18.22 26.79
C PRO A 393 -12.82 17.01 25.84
N ARG A 394 -12.03 17.07 24.76
CA ARG A 394 -11.90 16.00 23.79
C ARG A 394 -11.23 14.76 24.38
N LEU A 395 -10.11 14.92 25.11
CA LEU A 395 -9.48 13.81 25.84
C LEU A 395 -10.44 13.18 26.84
N THR A 396 -11.20 13.99 27.58
CA THR A 396 -12.19 13.49 28.55
C THR A 396 -13.32 12.71 27.86
N ASN A 397 -13.78 13.19 26.70
CA ASN A 397 -14.77 12.49 25.90
C ASN A 397 -14.26 11.13 25.44
N VAL A 398 -13.04 11.07 24.89
CA VAL A 398 -12.42 9.82 24.44
C VAL A 398 -12.19 8.84 25.61
N LEU A 399 -11.79 9.33 26.79
CA LEU A 399 -11.68 8.48 28.00
C LEU A 399 -13.02 7.89 28.43
N LYS A 400 -14.15 8.58 28.17
CA LYS A 400 -15.50 8.10 28.52
C LYS A 400 -16.08 7.14 27.49
N THR A 401 -15.93 7.42 26.23
CA THR A 401 -16.71 6.79 25.14
C THR A 401 -15.84 6.01 24.14
N GLY A 402 -14.52 6.23 24.14
CA GLY A 402 -13.62 5.63 23.17
C GLY A 402 -13.41 4.12 23.36
N SER A 403 -12.84 3.49 22.33
CA SER A 403 -12.35 2.12 22.38
C SER A 403 -11.29 1.94 23.48
N LEU A 404 -11.00 0.71 23.89
CA LEU A 404 -9.95 0.45 24.87
C LEU A 404 -8.59 1.04 24.45
N MET A 405 -8.25 0.97 23.16
CA MET A 405 -7.02 1.55 22.61
C MET A 405 -7.06 3.07 22.64
N ALA A 406 -8.20 3.67 22.26
CA ALA A 406 -8.41 5.11 22.34
C ALA A 406 -8.25 5.63 23.78
N GLN A 407 -8.86 4.95 24.75
CA GLN A 407 -8.74 5.28 26.17
C GLN A 407 -7.29 5.20 26.66
N GLN A 408 -6.55 4.16 26.26
CA GLN A 408 -5.12 4.05 26.59
C GLN A 408 -4.30 5.21 26.00
N THR A 409 -4.55 5.55 24.74
CA THR A 409 -3.85 6.65 24.05
C THR A 409 -4.17 7.98 24.71
N ALA A 410 -5.44 8.22 25.08
CA ALA A 410 -5.88 9.40 25.79
C ALA A 410 -5.28 9.49 27.21
N ALA A 411 -5.25 8.38 27.96
CA ALA A 411 -4.60 8.33 29.27
C ALA A 411 -3.09 8.63 29.18
N ALA A 412 -2.41 8.10 28.12
CA ALA A 412 -1.01 8.43 27.86
C ALA A 412 -0.80 9.91 27.52
N ALA A 413 -1.74 10.53 26.78
CA ALA A 413 -1.72 11.95 26.52
C ALA A 413 -1.90 12.76 27.83
N VAL A 414 -2.83 12.36 28.69
CA VAL A 414 -3.01 12.95 30.04
C VAL A 414 -1.73 12.90 30.83
N CYS A 415 -1.00 11.78 30.87
CA CYS A 415 0.30 11.68 31.52
C CYS A 415 1.30 12.72 30.97
N LYS A 416 1.36 12.83 29.63
CA LYS A 416 2.32 13.70 28.94
C LYS A 416 2.06 15.19 29.19
N ILE A 417 0.79 15.62 29.19
CA ILE A 417 0.42 17.02 29.42
C ILE A 417 0.48 17.45 30.88
N SER A 418 0.36 16.52 31.82
CA SER A 418 0.30 16.80 33.26
C SER A 418 1.68 17.13 33.85
N GLY A 419 2.41 18.09 33.25
CA GLY A 419 3.75 18.51 33.69
C GLY A 419 3.74 19.47 34.89
N SER A 420 2.90 20.51 34.86
CA SER A 420 2.84 21.53 35.91
C SER A 420 1.65 21.31 36.86
N PRO A 421 1.71 21.86 38.09
CA PRO A 421 0.59 21.81 39.04
C PRO A 421 -0.70 22.42 38.50
N GLU A 422 -0.59 23.53 37.76
CA GLU A 422 -1.71 24.26 37.16
C GLU A 422 -2.42 23.37 36.12
N ILE A 423 -1.65 22.73 35.24
CA ILE A 423 -2.22 21.83 34.23
C ILE A 423 -2.83 20.59 34.89
N LYS A 424 -2.20 20.00 35.91
CA LYS A 424 -2.79 18.88 36.67
C LYS A 424 -4.16 19.24 37.25
N LYS A 425 -4.29 20.47 37.77
CA LYS A 425 -5.56 20.97 38.30
C LYS A 425 -6.61 21.05 37.19
N LEU A 426 -6.29 21.68 36.06
CA LEU A 426 -7.22 21.82 34.91
C LEU A 426 -7.64 20.44 34.34
N VAL A 427 -6.69 19.51 34.22
CA VAL A 427 -6.98 18.13 33.78
C VAL A 427 -7.94 17.42 34.75
N GLY A 428 -7.75 17.54 36.06
CA GLY A 428 -8.66 17.01 37.06
C GLY A 428 -10.06 17.62 36.96
N GLU A 429 -10.14 18.94 36.80
CA GLU A 429 -11.38 19.71 36.68
C GLU A 429 -12.14 19.38 35.37
N SER A 430 -11.45 18.89 34.31
CA SER A 430 -12.11 18.45 33.05
C SER A 430 -12.99 17.21 33.21
N GLY A 431 -12.96 16.54 34.38
CA GLY A 431 -13.80 15.38 34.65
C GLY A 431 -13.26 14.03 34.14
N CYS A 432 -11.95 13.93 33.88
CA CYS A 432 -11.32 12.69 33.38
C CYS A 432 -11.08 11.64 34.50
N LEU A 433 -11.05 12.05 35.79
CA LEU A 433 -10.69 11.18 36.92
C LEU A 433 -11.57 9.93 37.04
N PRO A 434 -12.92 9.97 36.99
CA PRO A 434 -13.75 8.77 37.07
C PRO A 434 -13.45 7.77 35.98
N SER A 435 -13.21 8.24 34.73
CA SER A 435 -12.88 7.37 33.59
C SER A 435 -11.53 6.68 33.79
N LEU A 436 -10.51 7.39 34.26
CA LEU A 436 -9.21 6.81 34.60
C LEU A 436 -9.31 5.77 35.72
N ILE A 437 -10.15 6.00 36.73
CA ILE A 437 -10.39 5.04 37.83
C ILE A 437 -11.09 3.79 37.30
N ASN A 438 -12.07 3.92 36.42
CA ASN A 438 -12.71 2.78 35.78
C ASN A 438 -11.72 1.95 34.91
N MET A 439 -10.76 2.59 34.27
CA MET A 439 -9.72 1.89 33.51
C MET A 439 -8.81 0.99 34.39
N LEU A 440 -8.75 1.20 35.71
CA LEU A 440 -8.03 0.29 36.63
C LEU A 440 -8.65 -1.12 36.68
N GLU A 441 -9.93 -1.26 36.32
CA GLU A 441 -10.67 -2.55 36.25
C GLU A 441 -10.51 -3.24 34.88
N ALA A 442 -9.81 -2.61 33.92
CA ALA A 442 -9.66 -3.16 32.57
C ALA A 442 -8.97 -4.54 32.58
N LYS A 443 -9.35 -5.42 31.66
CA LYS A 443 -8.70 -6.73 31.49
C LYS A 443 -7.24 -6.63 31.03
N SER A 444 -6.91 -5.62 30.27
CA SER A 444 -5.55 -5.37 29.73
C SER A 444 -4.61 -4.81 30.80
N ASN A 445 -3.43 -5.43 30.97
CA ASN A 445 -2.39 -4.94 31.87
C ASN A 445 -1.90 -3.54 31.45
N SER A 446 -1.74 -3.27 30.17
CA SER A 446 -1.31 -1.96 29.66
C SER A 446 -2.34 -0.86 29.96
N SER A 447 -3.64 -1.17 29.88
CA SER A 447 -4.69 -0.22 30.27
C SER A 447 -4.63 0.13 31.76
N ARG A 448 -4.46 -0.88 32.63
CA ARG A 448 -4.33 -0.69 34.07
C ARG A 448 -3.08 0.09 34.43
N GLU A 449 -1.96 -0.21 33.77
CA GLU A 449 -0.70 0.49 34.00
C GLU A 449 -0.79 1.97 33.65
N ILE A 450 -1.28 2.30 32.42
CA ILE A 450 -1.36 3.70 31.98
C ILE A 450 -2.38 4.49 32.80
N ALA A 451 -3.50 3.87 33.22
CA ALA A 451 -4.46 4.50 34.10
C ALA A 451 -3.85 4.79 35.48
N ALA A 452 -3.17 3.82 36.08
CA ALA A 452 -2.48 4.01 37.37
C ALA A 452 -1.39 5.09 37.27
N GLN A 453 -0.65 5.15 36.15
CA GLN A 453 0.34 6.18 35.89
C GLN A 453 -0.29 7.57 35.77
N ALA A 454 -1.41 7.71 35.04
CA ALA A 454 -2.14 8.96 34.91
C ALA A 454 -2.67 9.45 36.27
N ILE A 455 -3.28 8.55 37.04
CA ILE A 455 -3.74 8.88 38.39
C ILE A 455 -2.58 9.28 39.29
N ALA A 456 -1.44 8.57 39.23
CA ALA A 456 -0.25 8.92 40.04
C ALA A 456 0.29 10.31 39.68
N SER A 457 0.26 10.72 38.43
CA SER A 457 0.62 12.05 37.99
C SER A 457 -0.35 13.11 38.53
N LEU A 458 -1.65 12.88 38.45
CA LEU A 458 -2.71 13.83 38.79
C LEU A 458 -2.91 13.99 40.31
N ILE A 459 -2.71 12.91 41.10
CA ILE A 459 -2.93 12.91 42.56
C ILE A 459 -1.95 13.82 43.31
N ALA A 460 -0.84 14.18 42.70
CA ALA A 460 0.10 15.15 43.25
C ALA A 460 -0.54 16.54 43.42
N CYS A 461 -1.60 16.88 42.70
CA CYS A 461 -2.41 18.07 42.92
C CYS A 461 -3.38 17.81 44.09
N PRO A 462 -3.35 18.61 45.19
CA PRO A 462 -4.20 18.36 46.37
C PRO A 462 -5.69 18.32 46.07
N ARG A 463 -6.18 19.14 45.12
CA ARG A 463 -7.57 19.17 44.70
C ARG A 463 -8.00 17.86 44.03
N ASN A 464 -7.20 17.37 43.09
CA ASN A 464 -7.44 16.09 42.45
C ASN A 464 -7.37 14.93 43.46
N GLY A 465 -6.40 14.97 44.38
CA GLY A 465 -6.30 13.99 45.45
C GLY A 465 -7.55 13.94 46.33
N ASN A 466 -8.21 15.08 46.56
CA ASN A 466 -9.48 15.11 47.29
C ASN A 466 -10.64 14.55 46.50
N GLU A 467 -10.72 14.79 45.19
CA GLU A 467 -11.73 14.17 44.33
C GLU A 467 -11.51 12.66 44.24
N ILE A 468 -10.29 12.19 44.02
CA ILE A 468 -9.96 10.76 43.97
C ILE A 468 -10.34 10.03 45.28
N LYS A 469 -10.21 10.69 46.46
CA LYS A 469 -10.63 10.09 47.74
C LYS A 469 -12.14 9.92 47.88
N LYS A 470 -12.94 10.62 47.10
CA LYS A 470 -14.41 10.48 47.10
C LYS A 470 -14.85 9.26 46.26
N GLU A 471 -14.03 8.81 45.34
CA GLU A 471 -14.31 7.66 44.48
C GLU A 471 -14.06 6.35 45.23
N ASP A 472 -15.12 5.72 45.68
CA ASP A 472 -15.05 4.54 46.55
C ASP A 472 -14.32 3.35 45.91
N LYS A 473 -14.36 3.21 44.59
CA LYS A 473 -13.68 2.15 43.82
C LYS A 473 -12.17 2.35 43.68
N CYS A 474 -11.66 3.57 43.83
CA CYS A 474 -10.25 3.89 43.50
C CYS A 474 -9.29 3.09 44.38
N VAL A 475 -9.45 3.15 45.72
CA VAL A 475 -8.53 2.47 46.65
C VAL A 475 -8.58 0.95 46.52
N PRO A 476 -9.77 0.30 46.46
CA PRO A 476 -9.84 -1.14 46.20
C PRO A 476 -9.13 -1.58 44.94
N ASN A 477 -9.38 -0.89 43.82
CA ASN A 477 -8.78 -1.22 42.53
C ASN A 477 -7.25 -1.06 42.54
N LEU A 478 -6.74 0.01 43.15
CA LEU A 478 -5.31 0.20 43.33
C LEU A 478 -4.66 -0.88 44.21
N VAL A 479 -5.37 -1.37 45.24
CA VAL A 479 -4.87 -2.48 46.08
C VAL A 479 -4.78 -3.78 45.28
N GLN A 480 -5.74 -4.08 44.41
CA GLN A 480 -5.65 -5.23 43.53
C GLN A 480 -4.45 -5.17 42.58
N LEU A 481 -4.04 -3.96 42.16
CA LEU A 481 -2.86 -3.76 41.35
C LEU A 481 -1.53 -3.88 42.12
N LEU A 482 -1.55 -4.20 43.42
CA LEU A 482 -0.35 -4.53 44.18
C LEU A 482 0.09 -6.00 44.01
N ASP A 483 -0.63 -6.81 43.24
CA ASP A 483 -0.23 -8.18 42.94
C ASP A 483 1.27 -8.23 42.51
N PRO A 484 2.11 -9.04 43.20
CA PRO A 484 3.55 -9.09 42.95
C PRO A 484 3.92 -9.82 41.65
N SER A 485 2.93 -10.41 40.94
CA SER A 485 3.16 -11.10 39.67
C SER A 485 4.08 -10.32 38.72
N PRO A 486 5.07 -10.95 38.07
CA PRO A 486 5.98 -10.29 37.13
C PRO A 486 5.26 -9.59 35.97
N GLN A 487 4.13 -10.14 35.53
CA GLN A 487 3.34 -9.56 34.44
C GLN A 487 2.58 -8.28 34.86
N ASN A 488 2.45 -8.02 36.15
CA ASN A 488 1.79 -6.81 36.63
C ASN A 488 2.76 -5.63 36.63
N THR A 489 2.77 -4.85 35.55
CA THR A 489 3.61 -3.67 35.38
C THR A 489 3.05 -2.43 36.11
N ALA A 490 1.76 -2.44 36.47
CA ALA A 490 1.05 -1.36 37.13
C ALA A 490 1.47 -1.15 38.60
N LYS A 491 2.05 -2.17 39.27
CA LYS A 491 2.31 -2.18 40.72
C LYS A 491 3.09 -0.98 41.24
N LYS A 492 4.10 -0.49 40.52
CA LYS A 492 4.89 0.72 40.93
C LYS A 492 4.02 1.98 40.97
N HIS A 493 3.11 2.15 40.02
CA HIS A 493 2.19 3.30 39.96
C HIS A 493 1.08 3.18 41.03
N ALA A 494 0.59 1.96 41.25
CA ALA A 494 -0.38 1.67 42.31
C ALA A 494 0.20 2.01 43.70
N VAL A 495 1.45 1.61 44.02
CA VAL A 495 2.14 1.97 45.27
C VAL A 495 2.24 3.48 45.39
N ALA A 496 2.62 4.22 44.34
CA ALA A 496 2.72 5.68 44.37
C ALA A 496 1.37 6.35 44.66
N CYS A 497 0.29 5.90 44.02
CA CYS A 497 -1.08 6.38 44.27
C CYS A 497 -1.51 6.13 45.74
N LEU A 498 -1.34 4.88 46.20
CA LEU A 498 -1.71 4.52 47.57
C LEU A 498 -0.89 5.24 48.62
N MET A 499 0.40 5.51 48.37
CA MET A 499 1.24 6.33 49.23
C MET A 499 0.66 7.75 49.39
N ALA A 500 0.26 8.38 48.30
CA ALA A 500 -0.38 9.71 48.36
C ALA A 500 -1.73 9.67 49.11
N LEU A 501 -2.55 8.64 48.88
CA LEU A 501 -3.86 8.47 49.53
C LEU A 501 -3.74 8.05 50.99
N SER A 502 -2.61 7.51 51.46
CA SER A 502 -2.38 7.06 52.83
C SER A 502 -2.35 8.19 53.85
N SER A 503 -2.35 9.46 53.42
CA SER A 503 -2.60 10.60 54.31
C SER A 503 -4.01 10.59 54.93
N SER A 504 -4.99 10.04 54.25
CA SER A 504 -6.38 9.92 54.72
C SER A 504 -6.60 8.70 55.62
N LYS A 505 -7.20 8.90 56.82
CA LYS A 505 -7.59 7.80 57.69
C LYS A 505 -8.62 6.85 57.04
N LYS A 506 -9.60 7.41 56.26
CA LYS A 506 -10.60 6.59 55.51
C LYS A 506 -9.86 5.70 54.52
N CYS A 507 -8.98 6.23 53.69
CA CYS A 507 -8.25 5.46 52.69
C CYS A 507 -7.37 4.37 53.33
N ARG A 508 -6.66 4.65 54.43
CA ARG A 508 -5.86 3.64 55.12
C ARG A 508 -6.72 2.46 55.62
N LYS A 509 -7.91 2.74 56.19
CA LYS A 509 -8.82 1.68 56.61
C LYS A 509 -9.22 0.79 55.42
N VAL A 510 -9.57 1.38 54.29
CA VAL A 510 -9.93 0.65 53.06
C VAL A 510 -8.73 -0.14 52.51
N MET A 511 -7.51 0.43 52.47
CA MET A 511 -6.32 -0.33 52.08
C MET A 511 -6.11 -1.58 52.93
N ILE A 512 -6.25 -1.47 54.24
CA ILE A 512 -6.07 -2.57 55.19
C ILE A 512 -7.17 -3.63 54.99
N SER A 513 -8.42 -3.21 54.84
CA SER A 513 -9.56 -4.15 54.66
C SER A 513 -9.47 -4.93 53.36
N TYR A 514 -8.88 -4.39 52.31
CA TYR A 514 -8.63 -5.07 51.04
C TYR A 514 -7.29 -5.80 50.98
N GLY A 515 -6.57 -5.96 52.11
CA GLY A 515 -5.40 -6.82 52.23
C GLY A 515 -4.09 -6.21 51.72
N ALA A 516 -3.97 -4.87 51.57
CA ALA A 516 -2.78 -4.21 51.06
C ALA A 516 -1.48 -4.60 51.79
N ILE A 517 -1.53 -4.87 53.11
CA ILE A 517 -0.37 -5.27 53.92
C ILE A 517 0.31 -6.52 53.37
N GLY A 518 -0.48 -7.56 53.00
CA GLY A 518 0.05 -8.82 52.48
C GLY A 518 0.78 -8.66 51.16
N TYR A 519 0.24 -7.84 50.27
CA TYR A 519 0.89 -7.52 49.01
C TYR A 519 2.15 -6.68 49.20
N LEU A 520 2.10 -5.63 50.07
CA LEU A 520 3.21 -4.74 50.33
C LEU A 520 4.41 -5.44 51.00
N LYS A 521 4.20 -6.47 51.81
CA LYS A 521 5.32 -7.27 52.34
C LYS A 521 6.08 -7.93 51.23
N LYS A 522 5.39 -8.63 50.29
CA LYS A 522 6.00 -9.26 49.13
C LYS A 522 6.68 -8.24 48.19
N LEU A 523 6.07 -7.06 47.97
CA LEU A 523 6.63 -6.01 47.14
C LEU A 523 7.85 -5.33 47.81
N SER A 524 7.89 -5.29 49.14
CA SER A 524 9.02 -4.79 49.92
C SER A 524 10.23 -5.72 49.81
N GLU A 525 10.00 -7.05 49.82
CA GLU A 525 11.03 -8.06 49.56
C GLU A 525 11.60 -8.00 48.14
N ALA A 526 10.73 -7.64 47.17
CA ALA A 526 11.09 -7.43 45.77
C ALA A 526 11.66 -6.02 45.47
N ASP A 527 11.94 -5.24 46.46
CA ASP A 527 12.51 -3.86 46.41
C ASP A 527 11.75 -2.89 45.47
N VAL A 528 10.43 -3.00 45.46
CA VAL A 528 9.58 -2.05 44.71
C VAL A 528 9.57 -0.69 45.40
N ALA A 529 9.89 0.35 44.67
CA ALA A 529 10.02 1.71 45.21
C ALA A 529 8.81 2.12 46.07
N ALA A 530 9.07 2.69 47.22
CA ALA A 530 8.12 3.19 48.22
C ALA A 530 7.20 2.13 48.88
N SER A 531 7.29 0.83 48.53
CA SER A 531 6.47 -0.24 49.14
C SER A 531 6.72 -0.38 50.62
N LYS A 532 7.99 -0.36 51.05
CA LYS A 532 8.39 -0.45 52.46
C LYS A 532 7.86 0.74 53.27
N LYS A 533 7.98 1.95 52.73
CA LYS A 533 7.48 3.16 53.42
C LYS A 533 5.96 3.19 53.56
N LEU A 534 5.23 2.67 52.55
CA LEU A 534 3.79 2.54 52.62
C LEU A 534 3.37 1.46 53.66
N LEU A 535 4.08 0.32 53.71
CA LEU A 535 3.87 -0.74 54.68
C LEU A 535 4.02 -0.21 56.11
N GLU A 536 5.15 0.45 56.43
CA GLU A 536 5.40 1.05 57.74
C GLU A 536 4.30 2.04 58.16
N ARG A 537 3.78 2.83 57.20
CA ARG A 537 2.71 3.79 57.44
C ARG A 537 1.34 3.12 57.74
N LEU A 538 1.07 1.98 57.16
CA LEU A 538 -0.16 1.22 57.41
C LEU A 538 -0.08 0.42 58.73
N GLU A 539 1.09 -0.15 59.07
CA GLU A 539 1.32 -0.89 60.30
C GLU A 539 1.35 0.02 61.53
N SER A 540 2.02 1.20 61.48
CA SER A 540 1.99 2.18 62.58
C SER A 540 0.59 2.72 62.87
N GLY A 541 -0.27 2.79 61.84
CA GLY A 541 -1.69 3.13 62.01
C GLY A 541 -2.50 2.04 62.68
N ARG A 542 -2.06 0.76 62.63
CA ARG A 542 -2.69 -0.40 63.24
C ARG A 542 -2.30 -0.51 64.71
N LEU A 543 -1.02 -0.31 65.07
CA LEU A 543 -0.52 -0.36 66.43
C LEU A 543 -1.18 0.71 67.35
N LYS A 544 -1.36 1.94 66.84
CA LYS A 544 -2.09 2.98 67.59
C LYS A 544 -3.56 2.62 67.88
N ARG A 545 -4.15 1.71 67.16
CA ARG A 545 -5.54 1.25 67.37
C ARG A 545 -5.62 0.17 68.43
N PHE A 546 -4.59 -0.66 68.62
CA PHE A 546 -4.50 -1.67 69.67
C PHE A 546 -4.12 -1.11 71.04
N LEU A 547 -3.51 0.09 71.09
CA LEU A 547 -3.08 0.74 72.36
C LEU A 547 -4.15 1.68 72.93
N PHE A 548 -5.27 1.91 72.24
CA PHE A 548 -6.39 2.77 72.64
C PHE A 548 -7.75 2.03 72.68
N HIS A 549 -7.76 0.70 72.72
CA HIS A 549 -8.86 -0.16 73.11
C HIS A 549 -8.41 -1.01 74.28
#